data_b85c1b26564cdd2334faddf4c2003002
#
_entry.id   b85c1b26564cdd2334faddf4c2003002
#
_cell.length_a   1.000
_cell.length_b   1.000
_cell.length_c   1.000
_cell.angle_alpha   90.00
_cell.angle_beta   90.00
_cell.angle_gamma   90.00
#
_symmetry.space_group_name_H-M   'P 1'
#
loop_
_entity.id
_entity.type
_entity.pdbx_description
1 polymer ?
#
loop_
_entity_poly.entity_id
_entity_poly.type
_entity_poly.pdbx_seq_one_letter_code
_entity_poly.pdbx_strand_id
1 'polypeptide(L)'
;MLDGTLLDFWNNIAAGILLGLWLFAFPESPKFLLEHGESEKALEVLALIYVKNTGQSRSNYPCTTLRESIRPLQRDGETNIQNQRIGNFTELKNLSVEIWDQTKTLYKHPYLKNSVITCAIQFCLTTSYYTLMVWFPEIFQRYDDYEKVHPGIPASVCDISSIVTSNTTFVDCESEIDHTVFFHTFIIGLACIPTSFWLPLCVHKLGIKFFLVFSLTAAGFVTLGFYFARSSFENLILSCIFEALTSLSISTLYCVLVDLFPTNLRVMAAAMSMTFGRGGALLGNLIFGLLIDLNCIIPIIIFSGMLFASAFLCWILPTTGADALN
;
A
#
# COMPACT_ATOMS: atom_id res chain seq x y z
N MET A 1 24.56 -9.59 22.12
CA MET A 1 23.29 -9.41 21.40
C MET A 1 23.21 -8.12 20.58
N LEU A 2 23.80 -7.02 20.99
CA LEU A 2 23.79 -5.73 20.24
C LEU A 2 24.54 -5.77 18.89
N ASP A 3 25.54 -6.61 18.74
CA ASP A 3 26.37 -6.66 17.52
C ASP A 3 25.67 -7.26 16.29
N GLY A 4 24.77 -8.24 16.49
CA GLY A 4 24.00 -8.85 15.39
C GLY A 4 22.97 -7.91 14.79
N THR A 5 22.23 -7.19 15.63
CA THR A 5 21.18 -6.26 15.19
C THR A 5 21.76 -5.04 14.46
N LEU A 6 22.94 -4.57 14.87
CA LEU A 6 23.67 -3.50 14.17
C LEU A 6 24.15 -3.97 12.78
N LEU A 7 24.65 -5.21 12.69
CA LEU A 7 25.13 -5.77 11.43
C LEU A 7 23.99 -5.94 10.42
N ASP A 8 22.82 -6.42 10.88
CA ASP A 8 21.61 -6.56 10.03
C ASP A 8 21.06 -5.21 9.59
N PHE A 9 21.09 -4.20 10.47
CA PHE A 9 20.71 -2.84 10.12
C PHE A 9 21.62 -2.25 9.03
N TRP A 10 22.94 -2.41 9.15
CA TRP A 10 23.89 -1.94 8.14
C TRP A 10 23.78 -2.71 6.82
N ASN A 11 23.53 -4.02 6.85
CA ASN A 11 23.30 -4.82 5.64
C ASN A 11 22.04 -4.36 4.87
N ASN A 12 20.96 -4.07 5.57
CA ASN A 12 19.73 -3.57 4.94
C ASN A 12 19.91 -2.18 4.32
N ILE A 13 20.65 -1.28 5.02
CA ILE A 13 20.98 0.05 4.48
C ILE A 13 21.89 -0.08 3.25
N ALA A 14 22.92 -0.91 3.31
CA ALA A 14 23.85 -1.12 2.19
C ALA A 14 23.14 -1.69 0.96
N ALA A 15 22.24 -2.66 1.16
CA ALA A 15 21.43 -3.21 0.07
C ALA A 15 20.51 -2.14 -0.55
N GLY A 16 19.87 -1.29 0.25
CA GLY A 16 19.04 -0.18 -0.21
C GLY A 16 19.84 0.85 -1.00
N ILE A 17 21.03 1.21 -0.53
CA ILE A 17 21.94 2.14 -1.24
C ILE A 17 22.40 1.55 -2.57
N LEU A 18 22.82 0.27 -2.59
CA LEU A 18 23.26 -0.40 -3.82
C LEU A 18 22.15 -0.47 -4.85
N LEU A 19 20.91 -0.82 -4.45
CA LEU A 19 19.76 -0.82 -5.34
C LEU A 19 19.42 0.58 -5.83
N GLY A 20 19.51 1.59 -4.95
CA GLY A 20 19.30 2.99 -5.32
C GLY A 20 20.32 3.47 -6.35
N LEU A 21 21.60 3.15 -6.16
CA LEU A 21 22.66 3.48 -7.14
C LEU A 21 22.45 2.74 -8.47
N TRP A 22 21.96 1.51 -8.44
CA TRP A 22 21.64 0.76 -9.65
C TRP A 22 20.50 1.38 -10.46
N LEU A 23 19.54 2.04 -9.82
CA LEU A 23 18.45 2.76 -10.51
C LEU A 23 18.98 3.89 -11.41
N PHE A 24 20.10 4.54 -11.10
CA PHE A 24 20.71 5.55 -11.97
C PHE A 24 21.23 4.99 -13.29
N ALA A 25 21.41 3.66 -13.40
CA ALA A 25 21.80 3.01 -14.64
C ALA A 25 20.63 2.82 -15.64
N PHE A 26 19.39 3.01 -15.21
CA PHE A 26 18.22 2.91 -16.08
C PHE A 26 17.96 4.24 -16.81
N PRO A 27 17.55 4.19 -18.08
CA PRO A 27 17.12 5.38 -18.80
C PRO A 27 15.80 5.91 -18.21
N GLU A 28 15.57 7.21 -18.38
CA GLU A 28 14.33 7.87 -17.99
C GLU A 28 13.12 7.26 -18.68
N SER A 29 11.96 7.36 -18.05
CA SER A 29 10.72 6.85 -18.60
C SER A 29 10.37 7.56 -19.92
N PRO A 30 10.04 6.86 -21.02
CA PRO A 30 9.64 7.50 -22.28
C PRO A 30 8.46 8.46 -22.10
N LYS A 31 7.55 8.14 -21.20
CA LYS A 31 6.39 8.96 -20.91
C LYS A 31 6.76 10.26 -20.21
N PHE A 32 7.69 10.20 -19.26
CA PHE A 32 8.23 11.37 -18.58
C PHE A 32 8.93 12.30 -19.58
N LEU A 33 9.78 11.75 -20.46
CA LEU A 33 10.47 12.51 -21.48
C LEU A 33 9.49 13.21 -22.46
N LEU A 34 8.39 12.54 -22.83
CA LEU A 34 7.34 13.14 -23.66
C LEU A 34 6.62 14.29 -22.95
N GLU A 35 6.30 14.17 -21.67
CA GLU A 35 5.67 15.22 -20.90
C GLU A 35 6.58 16.45 -20.72
N HIS A 36 7.90 16.28 -20.77
CA HIS A 36 8.90 17.35 -20.73
C HIS A 36 9.24 17.92 -22.10
N GLY A 37 8.59 17.45 -23.18
CA GLY A 37 8.82 17.93 -24.54
C GLY A 37 10.09 17.35 -25.22
N GLU A 38 10.74 16.35 -24.60
CA GLU A 38 11.92 15.69 -25.12
C GLU A 38 11.56 14.46 -25.98
N SER A 39 10.81 14.68 -27.06
CA SER A 39 10.25 13.62 -27.90
C SER A 39 11.34 12.76 -28.60
N GLU A 40 12.48 13.35 -28.94
CA GLU A 40 13.60 12.61 -29.55
C GLU A 40 14.22 11.61 -28.57
N LYS A 41 14.48 12.02 -27.34
CA LYS A 41 15.00 11.12 -26.29
C LYS A 41 14.00 10.02 -25.93
N ALA A 42 12.71 10.37 -25.88
CA ALA A 42 11.65 9.39 -25.66
C ALA A 42 11.63 8.31 -26.75
N LEU A 43 11.79 8.71 -28.02
CA LEU A 43 11.89 7.80 -29.17
C LEU A 43 13.13 6.89 -29.05
N GLU A 44 14.25 7.46 -28.63
CA GLU A 44 15.48 6.69 -28.39
C GLU A 44 15.30 5.58 -27.34
N VAL A 45 14.68 5.92 -26.23
CA VAL A 45 14.41 4.96 -25.15
C VAL A 45 13.43 3.88 -25.60
N LEU A 46 12.38 4.24 -26.36
CA LEU A 46 11.43 3.28 -26.92
C LEU A 46 12.11 2.32 -27.93
N ALA A 47 13.00 2.85 -28.79
CA ALA A 47 13.79 2.01 -29.69
C ALA A 47 14.73 1.08 -28.93
N LEU A 48 15.33 1.54 -27.83
CA LEU A 48 16.17 0.69 -26.97
C LEU A 48 15.35 -0.45 -26.32
N ILE A 49 14.16 -0.16 -25.85
CA ILE A 49 13.23 -1.16 -25.30
C ILE A 49 12.85 -2.18 -26.36
N TYR A 50 12.56 -1.72 -27.59
CA TYR A 50 12.26 -2.60 -28.72
C TYR A 50 13.41 -3.56 -29.03
N VAL A 51 14.65 -3.04 -29.14
CA VAL A 51 15.84 -3.87 -29.35
C VAL A 51 16.04 -4.93 -28.28
N LYS A 52 15.88 -4.53 -27.00
CA LYS A 52 16.03 -5.48 -25.86
C LYS A 52 14.95 -6.55 -25.83
N ASN A 53 13.73 -6.22 -26.22
CA ASN A 53 12.60 -7.16 -26.16
C ASN A 53 12.53 -8.09 -27.38
N THR A 54 12.92 -7.59 -28.57
CA THR A 54 12.77 -8.34 -29.82
C THR A 54 14.07 -8.94 -30.33
N GLY A 55 15.24 -8.45 -29.85
CA GLY A 55 16.55 -8.81 -30.37
C GLY A 55 16.83 -8.24 -31.77
N GLN A 56 15.94 -7.41 -32.33
CA GLN A 56 16.08 -6.81 -33.65
C GLN A 56 16.90 -5.53 -33.60
N SER A 57 17.41 -5.11 -34.79
CA SER A 57 18.17 -3.86 -34.92
C SER A 57 17.30 -2.64 -34.65
N ARG A 58 17.88 -1.57 -34.09
CA ARG A 58 17.27 -0.28 -33.86
C ARG A 58 16.62 0.33 -35.12
N SER A 59 17.18 0.07 -36.30
CA SER A 59 16.65 0.53 -37.59
C SER A 59 15.27 -0.07 -37.95
N ASN A 60 14.90 -1.20 -37.32
CA ASN A 60 13.62 -1.87 -37.55
C ASN A 60 12.50 -1.39 -36.64
N TYR A 61 12.75 -0.39 -35.77
CA TYR A 61 11.72 0.20 -34.94
C TYR A 61 10.69 0.94 -35.82
N PRO A 62 9.39 0.58 -35.75
CA PRO A 62 8.38 1.04 -36.71
C PRO A 62 7.98 2.51 -36.59
N CYS A 63 8.28 3.16 -35.44
CA CYS A 63 7.89 4.55 -35.22
C CYS A 63 9.06 5.49 -35.44
N THR A 64 8.89 6.47 -36.32
CA THR A 64 9.88 7.52 -36.60
C THR A 64 9.55 8.84 -35.93
N THR A 65 8.28 9.05 -35.54
CA THR A 65 7.83 10.28 -34.87
C THR A 65 6.81 9.93 -33.78
N LEU A 66 6.93 10.58 -32.63
CA LEU A 66 5.94 10.49 -31.57
C LEU A 66 5.00 11.70 -31.67
N ARG A 67 3.72 11.42 -31.78
CA ARG A 67 2.71 12.48 -31.75
C ARG A 67 2.47 12.88 -30.30
N GLU A 68 2.85 14.08 -29.95
CA GLU A 68 2.44 14.66 -28.67
C GLU A 68 0.93 14.73 -28.63
N SER A 69 0.28 13.91 -27.80
CA SER A 69 -1.10 14.17 -27.42
C SER A 69 -1.11 15.28 -26.36
N ILE A 70 -0.65 16.45 -26.77
CA ILE A 70 -0.70 17.63 -25.94
C ILE A 70 -2.17 18.04 -25.87
N ARG A 71 -2.82 17.75 -24.74
CA ARG A 71 -3.78 18.75 -24.24
C ARG A 71 -2.90 19.86 -23.68
N PRO A 72 -2.86 21.03 -24.30
CA PRO A 72 -2.09 22.12 -23.76
C PRO A 72 -2.68 22.46 -22.39
N LEU A 73 -1.96 22.16 -21.33
CA LEU A 73 -2.04 22.99 -20.15
C LEU A 73 -1.68 24.39 -20.67
N GLN A 74 -2.67 25.25 -20.73
CA GLN A 74 -2.56 26.62 -21.13
C GLN A 74 -1.49 27.26 -20.24
N ARG A 75 -0.25 27.19 -20.72
CA ARG A 75 0.87 27.94 -20.17
C ARG A 75 0.78 29.32 -20.86
N ASP A 76 -0.07 30.18 -20.31
CA ASP A 76 0.01 31.60 -20.58
C ASP A 76 1.35 32.07 -20.02
N GLY A 77 2.28 32.33 -20.91
CA GLY A 77 3.57 32.91 -20.58
C GLY A 77 4.72 32.27 -21.34
N GLU A 78 4.98 32.78 -22.53
CA GLU A 78 6.30 32.69 -23.14
C GLU A 78 7.37 33.13 -22.12
N THR A 79 8.12 32.18 -21.59
CA THR A 79 9.36 32.52 -20.87
C THR A 79 10.54 31.91 -21.59
N ASN A 80 11.29 32.84 -22.23
CA ASN A 80 12.65 32.67 -22.69
C ASN A 80 13.43 31.73 -21.80
N ILE A 81 13.80 30.55 -22.36
CA ILE A 81 14.80 29.67 -21.79
C ILE A 81 16.15 30.32 -22.06
N GLN A 82 16.55 31.24 -21.23
CA GLN A 82 17.91 31.77 -21.19
C GLN A 82 18.42 31.68 -19.76
N ASN A 83 19.33 30.71 -19.56
CA ASN A 83 20.31 30.59 -18.49
C ASN A 83 20.07 31.53 -17.27
N GLN A 84 19.33 31.03 -16.29
CA GLN A 84 19.45 31.55 -14.94
C GLN A 84 19.61 30.34 -14.00
N ARG A 85 20.78 30.26 -13.37
CA ARG A 85 20.98 29.53 -12.12
C ARG A 85 20.04 30.16 -11.08
N ILE A 86 18.78 29.74 -11.11
CA ILE A 86 17.80 30.11 -10.11
C ILE A 86 18.24 29.39 -8.84
N GLY A 87 18.51 30.16 -7.79
CA GLY A 87 18.98 29.56 -6.53
C GLY A 87 17.98 28.54 -6.01
N ASN A 88 18.48 27.46 -5.41
CA ASN A 88 17.73 26.29 -4.88
C ASN A 88 16.46 26.66 -4.09
N PHE A 89 16.42 27.84 -3.49
CA PHE A 89 15.28 28.34 -2.73
C PHE A 89 14.09 28.76 -3.61
N THR A 90 14.34 29.30 -4.79
CA THR A 90 13.30 29.73 -5.74
C THR A 90 12.67 28.52 -6.44
N GLU A 91 13.49 27.50 -6.75
CA GLU A 91 13.00 26.20 -7.26
C GLU A 91 12.10 25.50 -6.24
N LEU A 92 12.51 25.45 -4.97
CA LEU A 92 11.72 24.85 -3.91
C LEU A 92 10.38 25.57 -3.70
N LYS A 93 10.36 26.89 -3.80
CA LYS A 93 9.14 27.70 -3.73
C LYS A 93 8.22 27.43 -4.92
N ASN A 94 8.75 27.38 -6.13
CA ASN A 94 7.97 27.07 -7.33
C ASN A 94 7.38 25.66 -7.26
N LEU A 95 8.16 24.68 -6.83
CA LEU A 95 7.71 23.30 -6.63
C LEU A 95 6.57 23.24 -5.58
N SER A 96 6.70 23.96 -4.48
CA SER A 96 5.65 23.98 -3.45
C SER A 96 4.35 24.63 -3.94
N VAL A 97 4.43 25.65 -4.77
CA VAL A 97 3.26 26.29 -5.41
C VAL A 97 2.61 25.32 -6.41
N GLU A 98 3.40 24.62 -7.21
CA GLU A 98 2.89 23.63 -8.16
C GLU A 98 2.18 22.47 -7.45
N ILE A 99 2.78 21.93 -6.39
CA ILE A 99 2.17 20.90 -5.53
C ILE A 99 0.83 21.40 -4.96
N TRP A 100 0.80 22.65 -4.50
CA TRP A 100 -0.42 23.25 -3.95
C TRP A 100 -1.52 23.39 -4.99
N ASP A 101 -1.19 23.83 -6.20
CA ASP A 101 -2.15 24.00 -7.29
C ASP A 101 -2.67 22.64 -7.81
N GLN A 102 -1.81 21.64 -7.91
CA GLN A 102 -2.21 20.26 -8.23
C GLN A 102 -3.15 19.69 -7.14
N THR A 103 -2.81 19.88 -5.87
CA THR A 103 -3.66 19.48 -4.74
C THR A 103 -5.02 20.16 -4.81
N LYS A 104 -5.06 21.48 -5.04
CA LYS A 104 -6.29 22.25 -5.16
C LYS A 104 -7.14 21.77 -6.35
N THR A 105 -6.52 21.36 -7.44
CA THR A 105 -7.20 20.83 -8.62
C THR A 105 -7.85 19.48 -8.33
N LEU A 106 -7.25 18.62 -7.50
CA LEU A 106 -7.85 17.36 -7.06
C LEU A 106 -9.14 17.57 -6.25
N TYR A 107 -9.24 18.67 -5.50
CA TYR A 107 -10.42 19.01 -4.71
C TYR A 107 -11.44 19.88 -5.47
N LYS A 108 -11.29 20.03 -6.80
CA LYS A 108 -12.27 20.67 -7.66
C LYS A 108 -13.04 19.65 -8.50
N HIS A 109 -14.24 20.03 -8.91
CA HIS A 109 -14.98 19.27 -9.91
C HIS A 109 -14.16 19.22 -11.24
N PRO A 110 -14.01 18.04 -11.92
CA PRO A 110 -14.72 16.77 -11.73
C PRO A 110 -14.02 15.75 -10.80
N TYR A 111 -12.80 16.02 -10.31
CA TYR A 111 -11.98 15.03 -9.61
C TYR A 111 -12.32 14.84 -8.13
N LEU A 112 -12.99 15.84 -7.50
CA LEU A 112 -13.32 15.85 -6.09
C LEU A 112 -13.95 14.54 -5.57
N LYS A 113 -15.00 14.08 -6.27
CA LYS A 113 -15.73 12.87 -5.85
C LYS A 113 -14.79 11.65 -5.80
N ASN A 114 -14.00 11.46 -6.84
CA ASN A 114 -13.10 10.32 -6.95
C ASN A 114 -11.96 10.43 -5.93
N SER A 115 -11.40 11.62 -5.70
CA SER A 115 -10.36 11.86 -4.70
C SER A 115 -10.84 11.57 -3.28
N VAL A 116 -12.03 12.03 -2.90
CA VAL A 116 -12.58 11.77 -1.57
C VAL A 116 -12.86 10.28 -1.37
N ILE A 117 -13.46 9.62 -2.35
CA ILE A 117 -13.75 8.18 -2.27
C ILE A 117 -12.45 7.38 -2.14
N THR A 118 -11.43 7.65 -2.95
CA THR A 118 -10.15 6.93 -2.90
C THR A 118 -9.41 7.18 -1.58
N CYS A 119 -9.41 8.40 -1.05
CA CYS A 119 -8.86 8.70 0.27
C CYS A 119 -9.59 7.95 1.38
N ALA A 120 -10.92 7.87 1.32
CA ALA A 120 -11.72 7.13 2.29
C ALA A 120 -11.47 5.61 2.23
N ILE A 121 -11.39 5.04 1.02
CA ILE A 121 -11.03 3.64 0.83
C ILE A 121 -9.65 3.35 1.42
N GLN A 122 -8.66 4.16 1.05
CA GLN A 122 -7.30 4.01 1.54
C GLN A 122 -7.22 4.14 3.06
N PHE A 123 -7.92 5.12 3.64
CA PHE A 123 -8.01 5.30 5.09
C PHE A 123 -8.55 4.04 5.77
N CYS A 124 -9.72 3.54 5.37
CA CYS A 124 -10.34 2.39 6.00
C CYS A 124 -9.53 1.09 5.81
N LEU A 125 -8.99 0.87 4.59
CA LEU A 125 -8.18 -0.30 4.28
C LEU A 125 -6.89 -0.33 5.09
N THR A 126 -6.12 0.76 5.05
CA THR A 126 -4.81 0.81 5.72
C THR A 126 -4.92 0.91 7.23
N THR A 127 -6.00 1.50 7.76
CA THR A 127 -6.31 1.44 9.20
C THR A 127 -6.40 -0.02 9.65
N SER A 128 -7.22 -0.84 8.99
CA SER A 128 -7.40 -2.25 9.36
C SER A 128 -6.13 -3.06 9.13
N TYR A 129 -5.48 -2.87 7.99
CA TYR A 129 -4.28 -3.60 7.59
C TYR A 129 -3.12 -3.38 8.56
N TYR A 130 -2.66 -2.13 8.72
CA TYR A 130 -1.50 -1.84 9.56
C TYR A 130 -1.74 -2.08 11.04
N THR A 131 -2.97 -1.85 11.51
CA THR A 131 -3.28 -2.13 12.91
C THR A 131 -3.16 -3.60 13.22
N LEU A 132 -3.82 -4.47 12.47
CA LEU A 132 -3.76 -5.91 12.74
C LEU A 132 -2.35 -6.47 12.52
N MET A 133 -1.65 -6.02 11.46
CA MET A 133 -0.27 -6.43 11.20
C MET A 133 0.67 -6.13 12.40
N VAL A 134 0.55 -4.94 12.98
CA VAL A 134 1.40 -4.53 14.13
C VAL A 134 1.05 -5.30 15.40
N TRP A 135 -0.24 -5.63 15.58
CA TRP A 135 -0.71 -6.30 16.79
C TRP A 135 -0.71 -7.84 16.72
N PHE A 136 -0.50 -8.46 15.56
CA PHE A 136 -0.37 -9.92 15.45
C PHE A 136 0.71 -10.50 16.35
N PRO A 137 1.95 -9.98 16.42
CA PRO A 137 2.97 -10.51 17.33
C PRO A 137 2.53 -10.51 18.78
N GLU A 138 1.87 -9.44 19.25
CA GLU A 138 1.34 -9.34 20.61
C GLU A 138 0.25 -10.37 20.87
N ILE A 139 -0.66 -10.58 19.92
CA ILE A 139 -1.71 -11.59 20.03
C ILE A 139 -1.10 -13.00 20.12
N PHE A 140 -0.08 -13.30 19.31
CA PHE A 140 0.61 -14.58 19.38
C PHE A 140 1.35 -14.78 20.70
N GLN A 141 2.00 -13.76 21.22
CA GLN A 141 2.65 -13.80 22.54
C GLN A 141 1.63 -14.12 23.64
N ARG A 142 0.47 -13.47 23.64
CA ARG A 142 -0.61 -13.73 24.60
C ARG A 142 -1.14 -15.17 24.50
N TYR A 143 -1.25 -15.75 23.29
CA TYR A 143 -1.61 -17.15 23.10
C TYR A 143 -0.55 -18.10 23.68
N ASP A 144 0.71 -17.84 23.43
CA ASP A 144 1.83 -18.67 23.87
C ASP A 144 1.95 -18.65 25.40
N ASP A 145 1.82 -17.49 26.01
CA ASP A 145 1.84 -17.36 27.48
C ASP A 145 0.63 -18.06 28.14
N TYR A 146 -0.54 -17.98 27.50
CA TYR A 146 -1.73 -18.70 27.97
C TYR A 146 -1.53 -20.22 27.88
N GLU A 147 -1.01 -20.73 26.78
CA GLU A 147 -0.79 -22.17 26.55
C GLU A 147 0.23 -22.76 27.52
N LYS A 148 1.26 -21.99 27.91
CA LYS A 148 2.23 -22.38 28.95
C LYS A 148 1.56 -22.57 30.32
N VAL A 149 0.56 -21.76 30.66
CA VAL A 149 -0.15 -21.84 31.94
C VAL A 149 -1.30 -22.86 31.91
N HIS A 150 -1.96 -23.01 30.77
CA HIS A 150 -3.15 -23.86 30.62
C HIS A 150 -2.99 -24.80 29.39
N PRO A 151 -2.09 -25.80 29.44
CA PRO A 151 -1.81 -26.65 28.31
C PRO A 151 -3.06 -27.45 27.85
N GLY A 152 -3.39 -27.30 26.55
CA GLY A 152 -4.50 -28.04 25.91
C GLY A 152 -5.90 -27.50 26.16
N ILE A 153 -6.06 -26.34 26.81
CA ILE A 153 -7.37 -25.70 26.98
C ILE A 153 -7.56 -24.66 25.87
N PRO A 154 -8.54 -24.86 24.96
CA PRO A 154 -8.81 -23.88 23.90
C PRO A 154 -9.42 -22.61 24.49
N ALA A 155 -8.86 -21.45 24.13
CA ALA A 155 -9.37 -20.15 24.55
C ALA A 155 -9.41 -19.20 23.36
N SER A 156 -10.42 -18.32 23.32
CA SER A 156 -10.49 -17.30 22.29
C SER A 156 -9.54 -16.13 22.59
N VAL A 157 -9.21 -15.32 21.57
CA VAL A 157 -8.42 -14.08 21.73
C VAL A 157 -9.01 -13.21 22.85
N CYS A 158 -10.33 -13.17 22.97
CA CYS A 158 -11.03 -12.35 23.93
C CYS A 158 -10.96 -12.91 25.35
N ASP A 159 -10.96 -14.25 25.51
CA ASP A 159 -10.80 -14.88 26.81
C ASP A 159 -9.37 -14.63 27.35
N ILE A 160 -8.37 -14.77 26.49
CA ILE A 160 -6.97 -14.53 26.84
C ILE A 160 -6.74 -13.07 27.24
N SER A 161 -7.27 -12.11 26.48
CA SER A 161 -7.14 -10.69 26.79
C SER A 161 -7.76 -10.32 28.13
N SER A 162 -8.90 -10.93 28.49
CA SER A 162 -9.55 -10.68 29.77
C SER A 162 -8.77 -11.20 30.98
N ILE A 163 -8.05 -12.33 30.82
CA ILE A 163 -7.21 -12.94 31.87
C ILE A 163 -5.96 -12.10 32.12
N VAL A 164 -5.33 -11.58 31.08
CA VAL A 164 -4.17 -10.69 31.18
C VAL A 164 -4.52 -9.44 31.98
N THR A 165 -5.69 -8.84 31.70
CA THR A 165 -6.15 -7.63 32.42
C THR A 165 -6.45 -7.88 33.89
N SER A 166 -6.92 -9.08 34.27
CA SER A 166 -7.24 -9.42 35.65
C SER A 166 -6.02 -9.74 36.52
N ASN A 167 -4.89 -10.14 35.92
CA ASN A 167 -3.68 -10.56 36.61
C ASN A 167 -2.57 -9.49 36.65
N THR A 168 -2.83 -8.25 36.24
CA THR A 168 -1.84 -7.15 36.29
C THR A 168 -1.55 -6.66 37.70
N THR A 169 -0.96 -7.54 38.54
CA THR A 169 -0.14 -7.12 39.65
C THR A 169 1.31 -7.27 39.21
N PHE A 170 1.94 -6.13 38.79
CA PHE A 170 3.38 -6.01 38.49
C PHE A 170 3.94 -7.07 37.51
N VAL A 171 3.70 -6.86 36.20
CA VAL A 171 4.46 -7.58 35.17
C VAL A 171 5.85 -6.95 35.13
N ASP A 172 6.88 -7.70 35.58
CA ASP A 172 8.25 -7.38 35.29
C ASP A 172 8.42 -7.30 33.75
N CYS A 173 8.98 -6.21 33.25
CA CYS A 173 9.21 -5.98 31.82
C CYS A 173 10.34 -6.87 31.22
N GLU A 174 10.68 -7.96 31.86
CA GLU A 174 11.71 -8.93 31.43
C GLU A 174 11.16 -10.18 30.72
N SER A 175 9.94 -10.16 30.22
CA SER A 175 9.45 -11.30 29.43
C SER A 175 10.25 -11.40 28.13
N GLU A 176 11.07 -12.43 28.01
CA GLU A 176 11.73 -12.78 26.74
C GLU A 176 10.64 -13.12 25.69
N ILE A 177 10.68 -12.42 24.56
CA ILE A 177 9.77 -12.73 23.44
C ILE A 177 10.14 -14.10 22.89
N ASP A 178 9.18 -15.01 22.80
CA ASP A 178 9.42 -16.37 22.33
C ASP A 178 9.79 -16.38 20.83
N HIS A 179 10.75 -17.23 20.47
CA HIS A 179 11.15 -17.42 19.06
C HIS A 179 10.00 -17.85 18.17
N THR A 180 9.00 -18.51 18.69
CA THR A 180 7.79 -18.94 17.99
C THR A 180 7.02 -17.76 17.39
N VAL A 181 6.95 -16.63 18.11
CA VAL A 181 6.28 -15.40 17.65
C VAL A 181 6.94 -14.83 16.39
N PHE A 182 8.27 -14.80 16.37
CA PHE A 182 9.03 -14.36 15.19
C PHE A 182 8.80 -15.29 14.00
N PHE A 183 8.75 -16.60 14.24
CA PHE A 183 8.49 -17.58 13.20
C PHE A 183 7.07 -17.44 12.62
N HIS A 184 6.05 -17.24 13.44
CA HIS A 184 4.68 -16.96 12.99
C HIS A 184 4.61 -15.69 12.15
N THR A 185 5.24 -14.61 12.61
CA THR A 185 5.27 -13.34 11.85
C THR A 185 5.98 -13.49 10.50
N PHE A 186 7.04 -14.30 10.44
CA PHE A 186 7.73 -14.61 9.20
C PHE A 186 6.83 -15.40 8.21
N ILE A 187 6.08 -16.39 8.71
CA ILE A 187 5.13 -17.17 7.90
C ILE A 187 4.05 -16.24 7.32
N ILE A 188 3.51 -15.31 8.11
CA ILE A 188 2.52 -14.33 7.64
C ILE A 188 3.09 -13.49 6.48
N GLY A 189 4.32 -13.00 6.62
CA GLY A 189 4.99 -12.26 5.54
C GLY A 189 5.18 -13.10 4.27
N LEU A 190 5.52 -14.39 4.41
CA LEU A 190 5.64 -15.31 3.27
C LEU A 190 4.31 -15.55 2.56
N ALA A 191 3.17 -15.50 3.26
CA ALA A 191 1.85 -15.69 2.67
C ALA A 191 1.48 -14.61 1.63
N CYS A 192 2.12 -13.43 1.68
CA CYS A 192 1.92 -12.36 0.70
C CYS A 192 2.60 -12.62 -0.65
N ILE A 193 3.62 -13.48 -0.71
CA ILE A 193 4.38 -13.73 -1.94
C ILE A 193 3.52 -14.36 -3.04
N PRO A 194 2.78 -15.46 -2.80
CA PRO A 194 1.92 -16.07 -3.81
C PRO A 194 0.86 -15.12 -4.35
N THR A 195 0.28 -14.27 -3.50
CA THR A 195 -0.77 -13.33 -3.91
C THR A 195 -0.25 -12.23 -4.82
N SER A 196 1.00 -11.82 -4.66
CA SER A 196 1.65 -10.83 -5.54
C SER A 196 1.80 -11.34 -6.98
N PHE A 197 1.97 -12.65 -7.17
CA PHE A 197 1.98 -13.28 -8.51
C PHE A 197 0.58 -13.55 -9.05
N TRP A 198 -0.40 -13.76 -8.18
CA TRP A 198 -1.77 -14.06 -8.59
C TRP A 198 -2.46 -12.88 -9.27
N LEU A 199 -2.21 -11.68 -8.79
CA LEU A 199 -2.82 -10.46 -9.33
C LEU A 199 -2.56 -10.26 -10.84
N PRO A 200 -1.31 -10.24 -11.34
CA PRO A 200 -1.04 -10.05 -12.77
C PRO A 200 -1.65 -11.14 -13.66
N LEU A 201 -1.73 -12.37 -13.15
CA LEU A 201 -2.25 -13.51 -13.92
C LEU A 201 -3.77 -13.47 -14.12
N CYS A 202 -4.51 -12.98 -13.11
CA CYS A 202 -5.97 -13.07 -13.08
C CYS A 202 -6.70 -11.76 -13.41
N VAL A 203 -6.04 -10.60 -13.26
CA VAL A 203 -6.63 -9.27 -13.49
C VAL A 203 -7.19 -9.12 -14.90
N HIS A 204 -6.50 -9.64 -15.92
CA HIS A 204 -6.95 -9.57 -17.31
C HIS A 204 -8.27 -10.29 -17.59
N LYS A 205 -8.63 -11.31 -16.80
CA LYS A 205 -9.85 -12.11 -17.01
C LYS A 205 -11.05 -11.61 -16.23
N LEU A 206 -10.84 -11.15 -15.00
CA LEU A 206 -11.92 -10.85 -14.05
C LEU A 206 -12.12 -9.34 -13.80
N GLY A 207 -11.14 -8.53 -14.20
CA GLY A 207 -11.17 -7.07 -14.00
C GLY A 207 -10.68 -6.62 -12.60
N ILE A 208 -9.99 -5.49 -12.57
CA ILE A 208 -9.34 -4.93 -11.37
C ILE A 208 -10.35 -4.66 -10.26
N LYS A 209 -11.50 -4.07 -10.62
CA LYS A 209 -12.55 -3.69 -9.67
C LYS A 209 -13.15 -4.90 -8.95
N PHE A 210 -13.37 -6.01 -9.67
CA PHE A 210 -13.89 -7.24 -9.07
C PHE A 210 -12.95 -7.78 -7.99
N PHE A 211 -11.64 -7.83 -8.30
CA PHE A 211 -10.63 -8.28 -7.34
C PHE A 211 -10.60 -7.42 -6.10
N LEU A 212 -10.67 -6.09 -6.25
CA LEU A 212 -10.65 -5.16 -5.13
C LEU A 212 -11.85 -5.35 -4.21
N VAL A 213 -13.05 -5.42 -4.76
CA VAL A 213 -14.27 -5.64 -3.96
C VAL A 213 -14.27 -7.02 -3.30
N PHE A 214 -13.88 -8.06 -4.05
CA PHE A 214 -13.81 -9.43 -3.52
C PHE A 214 -12.81 -9.55 -2.38
N SER A 215 -11.58 -9.07 -2.57
CA SER A 215 -10.52 -9.19 -1.55
C SER A 215 -10.85 -8.40 -0.27
N LEU A 216 -11.42 -7.20 -0.39
CA LEU A 216 -11.87 -6.40 0.77
C LEU A 216 -13.02 -7.06 1.52
N THR A 217 -14.00 -7.60 0.79
CA THR A 217 -15.15 -8.28 1.41
C THR A 217 -14.70 -9.56 2.10
N ALA A 218 -13.85 -10.35 1.44
CA ALA A 218 -13.29 -11.57 2.03
C ALA A 218 -12.44 -11.26 3.27
N ALA A 219 -11.58 -10.22 3.23
CA ALA A 219 -10.80 -9.77 4.37
C ALA A 219 -11.69 -9.34 5.55
N GLY A 220 -12.81 -8.67 5.28
CA GLY A 220 -13.81 -8.31 6.31
C GLY A 220 -14.39 -9.54 7.00
N PHE A 221 -14.73 -10.60 6.26
CA PHE A 221 -15.20 -11.86 6.85
C PHE A 221 -14.10 -12.58 7.63
N VAL A 222 -12.87 -12.61 7.14
CA VAL A 222 -11.73 -13.17 7.86
C VAL A 222 -11.49 -12.44 9.18
N THR A 223 -11.62 -11.11 9.19
CA THR A 223 -11.51 -10.31 10.42
C THR A 223 -12.57 -10.69 11.45
N LEU A 224 -13.82 -10.94 11.03
CA LEU A 224 -14.84 -11.49 11.93
C LEU A 224 -14.49 -12.92 12.40
N GLY A 225 -13.79 -13.68 11.57
CA GLY A 225 -13.31 -15.02 11.89
C GLY A 225 -12.38 -15.08 13.10
N PHE A 226 -11.60 -14.03 13.38
CA PHE A 226 -10.73 -13.97 14.56
C PHE A 226 -11.49 -14.13 15.88
N TYR A 227 -12.74 -13.75 15.92
CA TYR A 227 -13.60 -13.96 17.11
C TYR A 227 -13.82 -15.45 17.40
N PHE A 228 -13.85 -16.30 16.37
CA PHE A 228 -14.09 -17.73 16.49
C PHE A 228 -12.81 -18.54 16.67
N ALA A 229 -11.63 -17.96 16.46
CA ALA A 229 -10.35 -18.62 16.63
C ALA A 229 -10.13 -19.01 18.10
N ARG A 230 -9.84 -20.28 18.35
CA ARG A 230 -9.64 -20.86 19.68
C ARG A 230 -8.25 -21.44 19.90
N SER A 231 -7.39 -21.37 18.90
CA SER A 231 -6.05 -21.94 18.92
C SER A 231 -5.08 -20.96 18.26
N SER A 232 -3.83 -20.93 18.72
CA SER A 232 -2.75 -20.17 18.10
C SER A 232 -2.58 -20.51 16.62
N PHE A 233 -2.76 -21.78 16.25
CA PHE A 233 -2.66 -22.25 14.87
C PHE A 233 -3.82 -21.75 13.99
N GLU A 234 -5.06 -21.75 14.48
CA GLU A 234 -6.20 -21.18 13.77
C GLU A 234 -6.03 -19.68 13.55
N ASN A 235 -5.54 -18.97 14.58
CA ASN A 235 -5.22 -17.57 14.49
C ASN A 235 -4.14 -17.29 13.44
N LEU A 236 -3.09 -18.12 13.37
CA LEU A 236 -2.03 -18.01 12.36
C LEU A 236 -2.59 -18.17 10.93
N ILE A 237 -3.45 -19.17 10.69
CA ILE A 237 -4.07 -19.38 9.38
C ILE A 237 -4.91 -18.15 8.97
N LEU A 238 -5.76 -17.65 9.87
CA LEU A 238 -6.58 -16.47 9.61
C LEU A 238 -5.73 -15.24 9.35
N SER A 239 -4.64 -15.05 10.09
CA SER A 239 -3.69 -13.96 9.89
C SER A 239 -3.01 -14.03 8.53
N CYS A 240 -2.60 -15.22 8.08
CA CYS A 240 -2.02 -15.42 6.74
C CYS A 240 -3.02 -15.08 5.63
N ILE A 241 -4.27 -15.53 5.77
CA ILE A 241 -5.33 -15.25 4.78
C ILE A 241 -5.66 -13.75 4.79
N PHE A 242 -5.78 -13.13 5.96
CA PHE A 242 -6.04 -11.70 6.10
C PHE A 242 -4.95 -10.86 5.42
N GLU A 243 -3.68 -11.14 5.73
CA GLU A 243 -2.54 -10.42 5.20
C GLU A 243 -2.44 -10.56 3.66
N ALA A 244 -2.66 -11.77 3.15
CA ALA A 244 -2.69 -12.06 1.73
C ALA A 244 -3.80 -11.27 1.00
N LEU A 245 -5.02 -11.24 1.53
CA LEU A 245 -6.16 -10.54 0.95
C LEU A 245 -6.00 -9.01 1.00
N THR A 246 -5.52 -8.47 2.12
CA THR A 246 -5.32 -7.03 2.28
C THR A 246 -4.15 -6.51 1.47
N SER A 247 -3.04 -7.26 1.37
CA SER A 247 -1.92 -6.96 0.47
C SER A 247 -2.37 -6.92 -0.99
N LEU A 248 -3.18 -7.91 -1.41
CA LEU A 248 -3.81 -7.92 -2.73
C LEU A 248 -4.70 -6.68 -2.94
N SER A 249 -5.49 -6.29 -1.94
CA SER A 249 -6.36 -5.11 -2.00
C SER A 249 -5.57 -3.82 -2.17
N ILE A 250 -4.47 -3.65 -1.43
CA ILE A 250 -3.60 -2.47 -1.52
C ILE A 250 -3.00 -2.36 -2.92
N SER A 251 -2.42 -3.45 -3.44
CA SER A 251 -1.82 -3.49 -4.78
C SER A 251 -2.86 -3.17 -5.87
N THR A 252 -4.05 -3.74 -5.75
CA THR A 252 -5.16 -3.51 -6.70
C THR A 252 -5.68 -2.07 -6.63
N LEU A 253 -5.76 -1.48 -5.44
CA LEU A 253 -6.17 -0.09 -5.25
C LEU A 253 -5.22 0.88 -5.94
N TYR A 254 -3.91 0.64 -5.88
CA TYR A 254 -2.94 1.45 -6.62
C TYR A 254 -3.10 1.35 -8.13
N CYS A 255 -3.45 0.18 -8.66
CA CYS A 255 -3.79 0.03 -10.08
C CYS A 255 -5.02 0.88 -10.44
N VAL A 256 -6.07 0.83 -9.62
CA VAL A 256 -7.28 1.66 -9.82
C VAL A 256 -6.97 3.15 -9.76
N LEU A 257 -6.12 3.60 -8.83
CA LEU A 257 -5.70 5.00 -8.72
C LEU A 257 -4.99 5.48 -10.00
N VAL A 258 -4.12 4.63 -10.55
CA VAL A 258 -3.40 4.95 -11.80
C VAL A 258 -4.35 5.13 -12.98
N ASP A 259 -5.43 4.36 -13.04
CA ASP A 259 -6.40 4.42 -14.13
C ASP A 259 -7.43 5.54 -13.95
N LEU A 260 -7.73 5.92 -12.71
CA LEU A 260 -8.79 6.87 -12.37
C LEU A 260 -8.38 8.34 -12.61
N PHE A 261 -7.09 8.64 -12.48
CA PHE A 261 -6.58 10.01 -12.57
C PHE A 261 -5.70 10.22 -13.80
N PRO A 262 -5.78 11.41 -14.44
CA PRO A 262 -4.89 11.77 -15.55
C PRO A 262 -3.43 11.82 -15.07
N THR A 263 -2.49 11.66 -15.98
CA THR A 263 -1.07 11.46 -15.69
C THR A 263 -0.47 12.56 -14.81
N ASN A 264 -0.84 13.82 -15.06
CA ASN A 264 -0.35 14.97 -14.31
C ASN A 264 -0.85 15.06 -12.85
N LEU A 265 -2.00 14.44 -12.53
CA LEU A 265 -2.57 14.44 -11.18
C LEU A 265 -2.39 13.09 -10.45
N ARG A 266 -1.95 12.06 -11.14
CA ARG A 266 -1.85 10.69 -10.65
C ARG A 266 -0.95 10.55 -9.42
N VAL A 267 0.23 11.18 -9.47
CA VAL A 267 1.20 11.14 -8.37
C VAL A 267 0.64 11.84 -7.14
N MET A 268 0.01 13.02 -7.34
CA MET A 268 -0.60 13.76 -6.24
C MET A 268 -1.78 13.02 -5.63
N ALA A 269 -2.65 12.41 -6.45
CA ALA A 269 -3.77 11.60 -5.97
C ALA A 269 -3.29 10.41 -5.13
N ALA A 270 -2.25 9.71 -5.59
CA ALA A 270 -1.62 8.62 -4.85
C ALA A 270 -1.00 9.10 -3.53
N ALA A 271 -0.22 10.19 -3.55
CA ALA A 271 0.40 10.76 -2.35
C ALA A 271 -0.63 11.18 -1.30
N MET A 272 -1.70 11.86 -1.72
CA MET A 272 -2.81 12.25 -0.84
C MET A 272 -3.50 11.02 -0.24
N SER A 273 -3.86 10.05 -1.06
CA SER A 273 -4.45 8.80 -0.61
C SER A 273 -3.59 8.09 0.43
N MET A 274 -2.27 7.96 0.17
CA MET A 274 -1.31 7.37 1.09
C MET A 274 -1.23 8.15 2.41
N THR A 275 -1.25 9.48 2.37
CA THR A 275 -1.20 10.32 3.57
C THR A 275 -2.41 10.07 4.46
N PHE A 276 -3.62 10.03 3.89
CA PHE A 276 -4.84 9.66 4.62
C PHE A 276 -4.74 8.24 5.17
N GLY A 277 -4.21 7.30 4.40
CA GLY A 277 -3.98 5.93 4.85
C GLY A 277 -3.03 5.84 6.05
N ARG A 278 -1.91 6.57 6.04
CA ARG A 278 -0.97 6.62 7.17
C ARG A 278 -1.61 7.24 8.42
N GLY A 279 -2.41 8.30 8.24
CA GLY A 279 -3.22 8.87 9.32
C GLY A 279 -4.19 7.85 9.92
N GLY A 280 -4.85 7.06 9.07
CA GLY A 280 -5.70 5.95 9.49
C GLY A 280 -4.97 4.88 10.29
N ALA A 281 -3.77 4.49 9.85
CA ALA A 281 -2.93 3.54 10.56
C ALA A 281 -2.56 4.02 11.98
N LEU A 282 -2.20 5.29 12.14
CA LEU A 282 -1.93 5.87 13.45
C LEU A 282 -3.15 5.82 14.37
N LEU A 283 -4.30 6.25 13.87
CA LEU A 283 -5.54 6.23 14.64
C LEU A 283 -5.98 4.80 14.97
N GLY A 284 -5.85 3.87 14.04
CA GLY A 284 -6.19 2.47 14.24
C GLY A 284 -5.37 1.81 15.34
N ASN A 285 -4.05 2.04 15.34
CA ASN A 285 -3.17 1.50 16.39
C ASN A 285 -3.50 2.06 17.77
N LEU A 286 -3.81 3.35 17.87
CA LEU A 286 -4.24 3.96 19.14
C LEU A 286 -5.56 3.38 19.62
N ILE A 287 -6.55 3.26 18.74
CA ILE A 287 -7.87 2.73 19.05
C ILE A 287 -7.78 1.25 19.47
N PHE A 288 -7.02 0.45 18.74
CA PHE A 288 -6.85 -0.97 19.04
C PHE A 288 -6.18 -1.17 20.40
N GLY A 289 -5.06 -0.47 20.68
CA GLY A 289 -4.36 -0.59 21.95
C GLY A 289 -5.20 -0.17 23.15
N LEU A 290 -6.10 0.81 23.01
CA LEU A 290 -7.02 1.21 24.07
C LEU A 290 -8.19 0.24 24.25
N LEU A 291 -8.68 -0.36 23.17
CA LEU A 291 -9.92 -1.15 23.22
C LEU A 291 -9.68 -2.64 23.46
N ILE A 292 -8.52 -3.19 23.09
CA ILE A 292 -8.26 -4.64 23.20
C ILE A 292 -8.35 -5.14 24.64
N ASP A 293 -7.90 -4.32 25.59
CA ASP A 293 -7.90 -4.65 27.01
C ASP A 293 -9.23 -4.32 27.70
N LEU A 294 -10.04 -3.45 27.09
CA LEU A 294 -11.37 -3.10 27.61
C LEU A 294 -12.45 -4.06 27.09
N ASN A 295 -12.46 -4.31 25.79
CA ASN A 295 -13.43 -5.19 25.14
C ASN A 295 -12.92 -5.62 23.77
N CYS A 296 -12.41 -6.82 23.67
CA CYS A 296 -11.82 -7.39 22.46
C CYS A 296 -12.77 -7.46 21.25
N ILE A 297 -14.08 -7.51 21.46
CA ILE A 297 -15.06 -7.62 20.36
C ILE A 297 -15.16 -6.29 19.59
N ILE A 298 -15.04 -5.16 20.29
CA ILE A 298 -15.23 -3.84 19.68
C ILE A 298 -14.22 -3.58 18.54
N PRO A 299 -12.90 -3.75 18.72
CA PRO A 299 -11.96 -3.56 17.62
C PRO A 299 -12.20 -4.50 16.43
N ILE A 300 -12.57 -5.75 16.67
CA ILE A 300 -12.88 -6.71 15.58
C ILE A 300 -14.04 -6.19 14.73
N ILE A 301 -15.12 -5.72 15.36
CA ILE A 301 -16.28 -5.16 14.65
C ILE A 301 -15.92 -3.87 13.91
N ILE A 302 -15.15 -2.97 14.51
CA ILE A 302 -14.73 -1.71 13.90
C ILE A 302 -13.91 -1.98 12.64
N PHE A 303 -12.86 -2.81 12.72
CA PHE A 303 -11.97 -3.07 11.58
C PHE A 303 -12.64 -3.88 10.47
N SER A 304 -13.47 -4.85 10.83
CA SER A 304 -14.30 -5.55 9.85
C SER A 304 -15.28 -4.60 9.15
N GLY A 305 -15.94 -3.72 9.92
CA GLY A 305 -16.84 -2.69 9.39
C GLY A 305 -16.12 -1.72 8.43
N MET A 306 -14.89 -1.31 8.76
CA MET A 306 -14.07 -0.47 7.87
C MET A 306 -13.74 -1.18 6.56
N LEU A 307 -13.43 -2.49 6.58
CA LEU A 307 -13.17 -3.26 5.36
C LEU A 307 -14.42 -3.40 4.50
N PHE A 308 -15.58 -3.66 5.09
CA PHE A 308 -16.84 -3.68 4.34
C PHE A 308 -17.21 -2.30 3.79
N ALA A 309 -16.98 -1.22 4.55
CA ALA A 309 -17.16 0.14 4.06
C ALA A 309 -16.24 0.44 2.86
N SER A 310 -14.98 0.01 2.91
CA SER A 310 -14.05 0.11 1.79
C SER A 310 -14.55 -0.65 0.56
N ALA A 311 -15.03 -1.88 0.72
CA ALA A 311 -15.59 -2.68 -0.35
C ALA A 311 -16.81 -2.00 -1.00
N PHE A 312 -17.69 -1.44 -0.18
CA PHE A 312 -18.85 -0.69 -0.65
C PHE A 312 -18.45 0.58 -1.42
N LEU A 313 -17.49 1.35 -0.91
CA LEU A 313 -16.97 2.53 -1.60
C LEU A 313 -16.30 2.17 -2.93
N CYS A 314 -15.57 1.05 -2.99
CA CYS A 314 -14.98 0.54 -4.23
C CYS A 314 -16.06 0.16 -5.25
N TRP A 315 -17.19 -0.36 -4.80
CA TRP A 315 -18.30 -0.68 -5.70
C TRP A 315 -18.92 0.56 -6.35
N ILE A 316 -18.97 1.69 -5.63
CA ILE A 316 -19.48 2.98 -6.14
C ILE A 316 -18.50 3.63 -7.12
N LEU A 317 -17.22 3.30 -7.08
CA LEU A 317 -16.20 3.87 -7.95
C LEU A 317 -16.52 3.57 -9.43
N PRO A 318 -16.33 4.52 -10.36
CA PRO A 318 -16.56 4.25 -11.78
C PRO A 318 -15.68 3.11 -12.28
N THR A 319 -16.18 2.32 -13.23
CA THR A 319 -15.45 1.20 -13.81
C THR A 319 -14.36 1.77 -14.72
N THR A 320 -13.09 1.65 -14.29
CA THR A 320 -11.94 2.05 -15.09
C THR A 320 -11.63 0.92 -16.08
N GLY A 321 -11.42 1.24 -17.34
CA GLY A 321 -10.99 0.29 -18.36
C GLY A 321 -11.87 0.16 -19.61
N ALA A 322 -13.12 0.65 -19.59
CA ALA A 322 -14.01 0.60 -20.78
C ALA A 322 -14.04 1.89 -21.59
N ASP A 323 -13.75 3.05 -20.96
CA ASP A 323 -13.92 4.37 -21.61
C ASP A 323 -12.62 4.99 -22.12
N ALA A 324 -11.48 4.34 -21.94
CA ALA A 324 -10.17 4.83 -22.41
C ALA A 324 -9.89 4.51 -23.90
N LEU A 325 -10.80 3.82 -24.58
CA LEU A 325 -10.66 3.39 -26.00
C LEU A 325 -11.71 3.99 -26.94
N ASN A 326 -12.54 4.94 -26.48
CA ASN A 326 -13.44 5.69 -27.35
C ASN A 326 -13.02 7.15 -27.47
#